data_7a66c371516f42d78879d6fe5cec382f
#
_entry.id   7a66c371516f42d78879d6fe5cec382f
#
_cell.length_a   1.000
_cell.length_b   1.000
_cell.length_c   1.000
_cell.angle_alpha   90.00
_cell.angle_beta   90.00
_cell.angle_gamma   90.00
#
_symmetry.space_group_name_H-M   'P 1'
#
loop_
_entity.id
_entity.type
_entity.pdbx_description
1 polymer ?
#
loop_
_entity_poly.entity_id
_entity_poly.type
_entity_poly.pdbx_seq_one_letter_code
_entity_poly.pdbx_strand_id
1 'polypeptide(L)'
;LAYCGSFVPAKSAKLGSIDRIFTRIGSADDLSTGKSTFMVEMTETSQILHHATSQSLVLMDEVGRGTSTYDGLSLAWACVLDLTKRVKCLCLFATHYFELTELGGEAGIDNYHVTAQELNGNLILLHKVQHGPASQSHGLQVAKLAGIPANVIKEAQKRLKILEKQQHQHLQNTVQTDLFSAIDNKIETHFVERI
;
A
#
# COMPACT_ATOMS: atom_id res chain seq x y z
N LEU A 1 18.58 11.79 9.66
CA LEU A 1 20.01 11.63 10.02
C LEU A 1 20.91 12.43 9.07
N ALA A 2 20.91 12.18 7.74
CA ALA A 2 21.81 12.82 6.78
C ALA A 2 21.70 14.36 6.80
N TYR A 3 20.47 14.92 6.83
CA TYR A 3 20.25 16.38 6.90
C TYR A 3 20.72 17.02 8.20
N CYS A 4 20.88 16.22 9.27
CA CYS A 4 21.47 16.68 10.54
C CYS A 4 22.99 16.49 10.59
N GLY A 5 23.64 16.09 9.49
CA GLY A 5 25.07 15.81 9.44
C GLY A 5 25.49 14.52 10.16
N SER A 6 24.54 13.65 10.49
CA SER A 6 24.81 12.36 11.15
C SER A 6 25.27 11.30 10.14
N PHE A 7 25.98 10.28 10.61
CA PHE A 7 26.32 9.10 9.82
C PHE A 7 25.07 8.38 9.33
N VAL A 8 25.13 7.86 8.11
CA VAL A 8 24.07 7.07 7.48
C VAL A 8 24.61 5.68 7.11
N PRO A 9 23.78 4.63 7.11
CA PRO A 9 24.20 3.27 6.78
C PRO A 9 24.34 3.08 5.26
N ALA A 10 25.18 3.92 4.63
CA ALA A 10 25.42 3.90 3.18
C ALA A 10 26.87 4.25 2.88
N LYS A 11 27.42 3.71 1.77
CA LYS A 11 28.75 4.08 1.28
C LYS A 11 28.82 5.53 0.82
N SER A 12 27.74 6.03 0.27
CA SER A 12 27.59 7.44 -0.13
C SER A 12 26.11 7.81 -0.11
N ALA A 13 25.79 9.07 0.11
CA ALA A 13 24.44 9.61 0.03
C ALA A 13 24.48 10.96 -0.69
N LYS A 14 23.59 11.16 -1.67
CA LYS A 14 23.36 12.43 -2.34
C LYS A 14 21.89 12.79 -2.16
N LEU A 15 21.64 13.90 -1.46
CA LEU A 15 20.30 14.33 -1.09
C LEU A 15 20.01 15.68 -1.72
N GLY A 16 18.82 15.85 -2.27
CA GLY A 16 18.29 17.14 -2.70
C GLY A 16 17.85 18.00 -1.51
N SER A 17 17.45 19.23 -1.75
CA SER A 17 16.84 20.08 -0.73
C SER A 17 15.45 19.54 -0.38
N ILE A 18 15.15 19.46 0.92
CA ILE A 18 13.83 19.12 1.46
C ILE A 18 13.42 20.29 2.37
N ASP A 19 12.18 20.78 2.16
CA ASP A 19 11.62 21.86 2.98
C ASP A 19 11.09 21.34 4.31
N ARG A 20 10.46 20.15 4.30
CA ARG A 20 9.86 19.53 5.48
C ARG A 20 9.80 18.01 5.35
N ILE A 21 9.87 17.34 6.50
CA ILE A 21 9.64 15.89 6.61
C ILE A 21 8.33 15.69 7.38
N PHE A 22 7.38 15.01 6.74
CA PHE A 22 6.14 14.59 7.36
C PHE A 22 6.18 13.09 7.62
N THR A 23 5.68 12.67 8.78
CA THR A 23 5.62 11.26 9.14
C THR A 23 4.23 10.91 9.65
N ARG A 24 3.68 9.79 9.17
CA ARG A 24 2.54 9.11 9.72
C ARG A 24 2.94 7.65 9.90
N ILE A 25 3.51 7.33 11.05
CA ILE A 25 4.09 6.03 11.39
C ILE A 25 3.53 5.59 12.74
N GLY A 26 2.96 4.37 12.79
CA GLY A 26 2.42 3.76 13.98
C GLY A 26 1.02 4.26 14.37
N SER A 27 0.36 3.52 15.26
CA SER A 27 -0.88 3.92 15.92
C SER A 27 -0.53 4.51 17.29
N ALA A 28 -0.60 5.81 17.43
CA ALA A 28 -0.63 6.40 18.75
C ALA A 28 -2.04 6.20 19.32
N ASP A 29 -2.19 5.24 20.23
CA ASP A 29 -3.39 5.13 21.07
C ASP A 29 -3.36 6.30 22.06
N ASP A 30 -3.91 7.42 21.64
CA ASP A 30 -4.13 8.53 22.59
C ASP A 30 -5.46 8.30 23.33
N LEU A 31 -5.41 7.38 24.28
CA LEU A 31 -6.53 7.07 25.17
C LEU A 31 -6.95 8.29 26.02
N SER A 32 -6.10 9.32 26.13
CA SER A 32 -6.33 10.50 26.96
C SER A 32 -7.34 11.47 26.34
N THR A 33 -7.45 11.51 25.01
CA THR A 33 -8.35 12.44 24.31
C THR A 33 -9.70 11.83 23.91
N GLY A 34 -9.92 10.53 24.17
CA GLY A 34 -11.17 9.82 23.79
C GLY A 34 -11.44 9.75 22.29
N LYS A 35 -10.48 10.11 21.45
CA LYS A 35 -10.57 9.97 19.98
C LYS A 35 -10.28 8.53 19.59
N SER A 36 -11.02 8.01 18.60
CA SER A 36 -10.66 6.72 18.03
C SER A 36 -9.29 6.80 17.34
N THR A 37 -8.54 5.70 17.35
CA THR A 37 -7.24 5.58 16.66
C THR A 37 -7.33 5.97 15.20
N PHE A 38 -8.43 5.61 14.54
CA PHE A 38 -8.71 6.00 13.16
C PHE A 38 -8.90 7.52 12.98
N MET A 39 -9.56 8.20 13.94
CA MET A 39 -9.72 9.66 13.88
C MET A 39 -8.36 10.37 14.02
N VAL A 40 -7.48 9.87 14.88
CA VAL A 40 -6.12 10.42 15.04
C VAL A 40 -5.35 10.23 13.73
N GLU A 41 -5.38 9.02 13.17
CA GLU A 41 -4.76 8.70 11.89
C GLU A 41 -5.24 9.62 10.77
N MET A 42 -6.55 9.82 10.64
CA MET A 42 -7.12 10.70 9.60
C MET A 42 -6.78 12.17 9.82
N THR A 43 -6.67 12.61 11.07
CA THR A 43 -6.25 13.98 11.39
C THR A 43 -4.80 14.22 10.96
N GLU A 44 -3.89 13.30 11.26
CA GLU A 44 -2.48 13.38 10.85
C GLU A 44 -2.33 13.31 9.33
N THR A 45 -3.03 12.37 8.69
CA THR A 45 -3.07 12.24 7.22
C THR A 45 -3.57 13.53 6.56
N SER A 46 -4.64 14.13 7.08
CA SER A 46 -5.18 15.41 6.62
C SER A 46 -4.15 16.54 6.72
N GLN A 47 -3.43 16.63 7.83
CA GLN A 47 -2.36 17.63 8.01
C GLN A 47 -1.27 17.48 6.94
N ILE A 48 -0.86 16.24 6.65
CA ILE A 48 0.14 15.97 5.60
C ILE A 48 -0.38 16.41 4.24
N LEU A 49 -1.58 15.97 3.85
CA LEU A 49 -2.16 16.29 2.54
C LEU A 49 -2.34 17.80 2.33
N HIS A 50 -2.65 18.57 3.38
CA HIS A 50 -2.84 20.03 3.27
C HIS A 50 -1.51 20.82 3.27
N HIS A 51 -0.46 20.34 3.91
CA HIS A 51 0.75 21.12 4.12
C HIS A 51 1.98 20.61 3.35
N ALA A 52 1.95 19.41 2.80
CA ALA A 52 3.06 18.90 2.00
C ALA A 52 3.18 19.69 0.69
N THR A 53 4.42 19.94 0.28
CA THR A 53 4.79 20.60 -0.98
C THR A 53 5.57 19.63 -1.87
N SER A 54 5.86 20.02 -3.10
CA SER A 54 6.68 19.21 -4.01
C SER A 54 8.15 19.03 -3.54
N GLN A 55 8.58 19.78 -2.53
CA GLN A 55 9.90 19.65 -1.92
C GLN A 55 9.86 18.89 -0.58
N SER A 56 8.70 18.41 -0.15
CA SER A 56 8.57 17.66 1.09
C SER A 56 8.96 16.19 0.92
N LEU A 57 9.43 15.58 2.02
CA LEU A 57 9.52 14.13 2.17
C LEU A 57 8.38 13.64 3.06
N VAL A 58 7.57 12.74 2.54
CA VAL A 58 6.42 12.17 3.23
C VAL A 58 6.68 10.68 3.52
N LEU A 59 6.50 10.26 4.77
CA LEU A 59 6.61 8.88 5.21
C LEU A 59 5.25 8.44 5.75
N MET A 60 4.57 7.57 5.03
CA MET A 60 3.24 7.05 5.39
C MET A 60 3.35 5.54 5.66
N ASP A 61 2.74 5.10 6.75
CA ASP A 61 2.76 3.70 7.15
C ASP A 61 1.34 3.21 7.48
N GLU A 62 0.87 2.20 6.74
CA GLU A 62 -0.39 1.49 6.92
C GLU A 62 -1.63 2.40 7.04
N VAL A 63 -1.77 3.38 6.16
CA VAL A 63 -2.96 4.26 6.11
C VAL A 63 -4.22 3.44 5.85
N GLY A 64 -5.28 3.69 6.64
CA GLY A 64 -6.57 3.01 6.50
C GLY A 64 -6.72 1.73 7.33
N ARG A 65 -5.74 1.38 8.20
CA ARG A 65 -5.82 0.17 9.02
C ARG A 65 -6.91 0.20 10.09
N GLY A 66 -7.30 1.39 10.55
CA GLY A 66 -8.25 1.58 11.66
C GLY A 66 -9.74 1.52 11.27
N THR A 67 -10.09 1.13 10.03
CA THR A 67 -11.46 1.08 9.53
C THR A 67 -11.74 -0.22 8.76
N SER A 68 -12.88 -0.31 8.06
CA SER A 68 -13.18 -1.46 7.20
C SER A 68 -12.15 -1.60 6.06
N THR A 69 -11.92 -2.82 5.59
CA THR A 69 -10.90 -3.08 4.56
C THR A 69 -11.10 -2.23 3.30
N TYR A 70 -12.33 -2.13 2.80
CA TYR A 70 -12.62 -1.38 1.57
C TYR A 70 -12.53 0.13 1.76
N ASP A 71 -12.98 0.68 2.90
CA ASP A 71 -12.84 2.10 3.20
C ASP A 71 -11.35 2.47 3.33
N GLY A 72 -10.59 1.64 4.08
CA GLY A 72 -9.16 1.84 4.27
C GLY A 72 -8.38 1.78 2.95
N LEU A 73 -8.64 0.78 2.11
CA LEU A 73 -8.05 0.65 0.79
C LEU A 73 -8.37 1.87 -0.10
N SER A 74 -9.64 2.30 -0.14
CA SER A 74 -10.06 3.45 -0.95
C SER A 74 -9.39 4.74 -0.52
N LEU A 75 -9.27 4.97 0.79
CA LEU A 75 -8.57 6.13 1.35
C LEU A 75 -7.06 6.08 1.04
N ALA A 76 -6.43 4.93 1.25
CA ALA A 76 -5.01 4.75 0.95
C ALA A 76 -4.71 5.00 -0.54
N TRP A 77 -5.53 4.43 -1.43
CA TRP A 77 -5.46 4.66 -2.88
C TRP A 77 -5.53 6.15 -3.24
N ALA A 78 -6.56 6.85 -2.72
CA ALA A 78 -6.74 8.27 -2.97
C ALA A 78 -5.57 9.12 -2.44
N CYS A 79 -5.03 8.79 -1.26
CA CYS A 79 -3.87 9.45 -0.69
C CYS A 79 -2.62 9.30 -1.58
N VAL A 80 -2.34 8.08 -2.08
CA VAL A 80 -1.20 7.85 -2.99
C VAL A 80 -1.34 8.69 -4.25
N LEU A 81 -2.53 8.70 -4.88
CA LEU A 81 -2.77 9.51 -6.07
C LEU A 81 -2.64 11.01 -5.81
N ASP A 82 -3.14 11.49 -4.70
CA ASP A 82 -3.06 12.92 -4.34
C ASP A 82 -1.60 13.35 -4.11
N LEU A 83 -0.83 12.58 -3.33
CA LEU A 83 0.59 12.84 -3.09
C LEU A 83 1.41 12.81 -4.38
N THR A 84 1.07 11.93 -5.33
CA THR A 84 1.80 11.78 -6.59
C THR A 84 1.38 12.80 -7.64
N LYS A 85 0.07 12.99 -7.86
CA LYS A 85 -0.43 13.79 -9.00
C LYS A 85 -0.59 15.28 -8.66
N ARG A 86 -1.05 15.61 -7.45
CA ARG A 86 -1.25 16.99 -6.99
C ARG A 86 -0.05 17.55 -6.26
N VAL A 87 0.38 16.90 -5.17
CA VAL A 87 1.48 17.41 -4.32
C VAL A 87 2.83 17.22 -5.02
N LYS A 88 3.05 16.07 -5.66
CA LYS A 88 4.29 15.68 -6.37
C LYS A 88 5.51 15.65 -5.45
N CYS A 89 5.32 15.25 -4.19
CA CYS A 89 6.38 15.14 -3.20
C CYS A 89 7.16 13.81 -3.32
N LEU A 90 8.30 13.73 -2.65
CA LEU A 90 8.94 12.45 -2.39
C LEU A 90 8.16 11.72 -1.29
N CYS A 91 7.67 10.50 -1.59
CA CYS A 91 6.88 9.74 -0.64
C CYS A 91 7.39 8.29 -0.54
N LEU A 92 7.52 7.79 0.69
CA LEU A 92 7.62 6.38 1.00
C LEU A 92 6.30 5.96 1.65
N PHE A 93 5.53 5.14 0.94
CA PHE A 93 4.21 4.69 1.36
C PHE A 93 4.22 3.19 1.63
N ALA A 94 4.34 2.80 2.90
CA ALA A 94 4.25 1.41 3.31
C ALA A 94 2.80 0.98 3.46
N THR A 95 2.42 -0.17 2.93
CA THR A 95 1.06 -0.68 2.99
C THR A 95 1.04 -2.20 2.94
N HIS A 96 -0.01 -2.78 3.51
CA HIS A 96 -0.36 -4.19 3.37
C HIS A 96 -1.48 -4.43 2.32
N TYR A 97 -2.02 -3.35 1.73
CA TYR A 97 -3.00 -3.46 0.65
C TYR A 97 -2.30 -3.84 -0.66
N PHE A 98 -2.51 -5.08 -1.07
CA PHE A 98 -1.89 -5.63 -2.28
C PHE A 98 -2.38 -4.92 -3.55
N GLU A 99 -3.61 -4.46 -3.53
CA GLU A 99 -4.26 -3.75 -4.63
C GLU A 99 -3.54 -2.46 -5.00
N LEU A 100 -2.89 -1.78 -4.03
CA LEU A 100 -2.11 -0.58 -4.33
C LEU A 100 -0.90 -0.86 -5.23
N THR A 101 -0.46 -2.11 -5.34
CA THR A 101 0.62 -2.47 -6.26
C THR A 101 0.25 -2.28 -7.73
N GLU A 102 -1.03 -2.23 -8.06
CA GLU A 102 -1.54 -1.94 -9.40
C GLU A 102 -1.17 -0.51 -9.87
N LEU A 103 -0.95 0.41 -8.92
CA LEU A 103 -0.45 1.76 -9.22
C LEU A 103 1.02 1.78 -9.67
N GLY A 104 1.76 0.68 -9.49
CA GLY A 104 3.13 0.55 -9.95
C GLY A 104 3.20 0.58 -11.48
N GLY A 105 4.00 1.50 -12.02
CA GLY A 105 4.06 1.75 -13.46
C GLY A 105 3.30 3.00 -13.91
N GLU A 106 2.41 3.58 -13.07
CA GLU A 106 1.97 4.95 -13.30
C GLU A 106 3.15 5.93 -13.11
N ALA A 107 3.13 7.03 -13.88
CA ALA A 107 4.20 8.02 -13.83
C ALA A 107 4.42 8.54 -12.40
N GLY A 108 5.60 8.28 -11.84
CA GLY A 108 6.01 8.71 -10.51
C GLY A 108 5.68 7.73 -9.39
N ILE A 109 5.24 6.49 -9.68
CA ILE A 109 4.99 5.44 -8.70
C ILE A 109 5.78 4.19 -9.04
N ASP A 110 6.57 3.71 -8.10
CA ASP A 110 7.33 2.48 -8.19
C ASP A 110 7.03 1.57 -6.99
N ASN A 111 6.90 0.27 -7.25
CA ASN A 111 6.75 -0.74 -6.21
C ASN A 111 8.10 -1.24 -5.71
N TYR A 112 8.19 -1.39 -4.41
CA TYR A 112 9.31 -2.04 -3.72
C TYR A 112 8.78 -2.96 -2.63
N HIS A 113 9.51 -4.02 -2.31
CA HIS A 113 9.17 -4.92 -1.21
C HIS A 113 10.39 -5.27 -0.36
N VAL A 114 10.14 -5.63 0.89
CA VAL A 114 11.16 -6.18 1.78
C VAL A 114 11.20 -7.69 1.58
N THR A 115 12.41 -8.22 1.31
CA THR A 115 12.58 -9.64 0.99
C THR A 115 12.53 -10.53 2.22
N ALA A 116 11.86 -11.65 2.07
CA ALA A 116 11.88 -12.76 3.00
C ALA A 116 12.21 -14.06 2.24
N GLN A 117 12.83 -15.01 2.90
CA GLN A 117 13.19 -16.31 2.34
C GLN A 117 12.67 -17.42 3.24
N GLU A 118 12.05 -18.43 2.66
CA GLU A 118 11.68 -19.64 3.37
C GLU A 118 12.84 -20.65 3.29
N LEU A 119 13.36 -21.08 4.44
CA LEU A 119 14.40 -22.07 4.54
C LEU A 119 13.99 -23.14 5.56
N ASN A 120 13.87 -24.40 5.12
CA ASN A 120 13.48 -25.54 5.96
C ASN A 120 12.15 -25.31 6.72
N GLY A 121 11.18 -24.67 6.10
CA GLY A 121 9.87 -24.35 6.72
C GLY A 121 9.90 -23.20 7.72
N ASN A 122 11.02 -22.48 7.84
CA ASN A 122 11.18 -21.26 8.63
C ASN A 122 11.29 -20.04 7.71
N LEU A 123 10.63 -18.95 8.09
CA LEU A 123 10.73 -17.66 7.41
C LEU A 123 11.94 -16.88 7.95
N ILE A 124 12.82 -16.45 7.06
CA ILE A 124 13.97 -15.60 7.36
C ILE A 124 13.71 -14.24 6.71
N LEU A 125 13.62 -13.20 7.52
CA LEU A 125 13.52 -11.82 7.03
C LEU A 125 14.92 -11.33 6.66
N LEU A 126 15.15 -11.04 5.38
CA LEU A 126 16.48 -10.64 4.89
C LEU A 126 16.74 -9.15 5.08
N HIS A 127 15.73 -8.34 5.43
CA HIS A 127 15.82 -6.89 5.59
C HIS A 127 16.43 -6.17 4.37
N LYS A 128 16.22 -6.72 3.18
CA LYS A 128 16.66 -6.13 1.91
C LYS A 128 15.44 -5.62 1.16
N VAL A 129 15.57 -4.43 0.59
CA VAL A 129 14.56 -3.84 -0.28
C VAL A 129 14.88 -4.22 -1.72
N GLN A 130 13.88 -4.70 -2.46
CA GLN A 130 13.98 -5.02 -3.89
C GLN A 130 12.89 -4.31 -4.67
N HIS A 131 13.17 -4.00 -5.93
CA HIS A 131 12.21 -3.43 -6.87
C HIS A 131 11.12 -4.44 -7.22
N GLY A 132 9.90 -3.93 -7.41
CA GLY A 132 8.71 -4.71 -7.74
C GLY A 132 7.83 -5.02 -6.51
N PRO A 133 6.58 -5.43 -6.74
CA PRO A 133 5.66 -5.81 -5.67
C PRO A 133 6.10 -7.10 -4.98
N ALA A 134 5.65 -7.33 -3.74
CA ALA A 134 5.81 -8.62 -3.08
C ALA A 134 4.98 -9.68 -3.83
N SER A 135 5.51 -10.89 -3.97
CA SER A 135 4.82 -11.99 -4.67
C SER A 135 3.75 -12.69 -3.81
N GLN A 136 3.88 -12.59 -2.49
CA GLN A 136 2.98 -13.24 -1.52
C GLN A 136 3.11 -12.61 -0.14
N SER A 137 2.09 -12.81 0.70
CA SER A 137 2.17 -12.48 2.13
C SER A 137 2.75 -13.65 2.92
N HIS A 138 3.45 -13.35 4.01
CA HIS A 138 4.03 -14.35 4.91
C HIS A 138 3.30 -14.43 6.25
N GLY A 139 2.10 -13.89 6.37
CA GLY A 139 1.36 -13.78 7.63
C GLY A 139 1.14 -15.12 8.33
N LEU A 140 0.77 -16.17 7.60
CA LEU A 140 0.56 -17.50 8.20
C LEU A 140 1.87 -18.18 8.63
N GLN A 141 2.97 -17.94 7.92
CA GLN A 141 4.30 -18.40 8.32
C GLN A 141 4.76 -17.71 9.61
N VAL A 142 4.58 -16.39 9.71
CA VAL A 142 4.88 -15.63 10.92
C VAL A 142 4.00 -16.10 12.09
N ALA A 143 2.70 -16.31 11.88
CA ALA A 143 1.79 -16.83 12.90
C ALA A 143 2.23 -18.21 13.41
N LYS A 144 2.69 -19.10 12.52
CA LYS A 144 3.25 -20.40 12.89
C LYS A 144 4.52 -20.25 13.74
N LEU A 145 5.42 -19.35 13.36
CA LEU A 145 6.65 -19.07 14.12
C LEU A 145 6.36 -18.46 15.50
N ALA A 146 5.29 -17.65 15.61
CA ALA A 146 4.82 -17.10 16.87
C ALA A 146 4.13 -18.12 17.78
N GLY A 147 3.99 -19.39 17.35
CA GLY A 147 3.45 -20.48 18.17
C GLY A 147 1.93 -20.63 18.08
N ILE A 148 1.27 -20.08 17.07
CA ILE A 148 -0.17 -20.35 16.84
C ILE A 148 -0.38 -21.84 16.59
N PRO A 149 -1.37 -22.50 17.25
CA PRO A 149 -1.61 -23.92 17.14
C PRO A 149 -1.78 -24.41 15.70
N ALA A 150 -1.21 -25.58 15.39
CA ALA A 150 -1.15 -26.11 14.02
C ALA A 150 -2.54 -26.34 13.39
N ASN A 151 -3.55 -26.70 14.17
CA ASN A 151 -4.91 -26.84 13.70
C ASN A 151 -5.52 -25.50 13.25
N VAL A 152 -5.23 -24.40 13.95
CA VAL A 152 -5.66 -23.03 13.58
C VAL A 152 -4.96 -22.60 12.30
N ILE A 153 -3.65 -22.80 12.18
CA ILE A 153 -2.89 -22.49 10.95
C ILE A 153 -3.44 -23.27 9.75
N LYS A 154 -3.73 -24.57 9.93
CA LYS A 154 -4.30 -25.40 8.85
C LYS A 154 -5.67 -24.89 8.38
N GLU A 155 -6.51 -24.44 9.29
CA GLU A 155 -7.83 -23.90 8.95
C GLU A 155 -7.70 -22.53 8.26
N ALA A 156 -6.82 -21.66 8.76
CA ALA A 156 -6.49 -20.37 8.14
C ALA A 156 -5.97 -20.54 6.70
N GLN A 157 -5.09 -21.54 6.46
CA GLN A 157 -4.60 -21.85 5.11
C GLN A 157 -5.73 -22.25 4.14
N LYS A 158 -6.70 -23.05 4.60
CA LYS A 158 -7.85 -23.42 3.77
C LYS A 158 -8.67 -22.19 3.41
N ARG A 159 -8.93 -21.34 4.41
CA ARG A 159 -9.71 -20.12 4.20
C ARG A 159 -9.02 -19.14 3.26
N LEU A 160 -7.70 -18.95 3.41
CA LEU A 160 -6.89 -18.10 2.53
C LEU A 160 -7.02 -18.53 1.06
N LYS A 161 -6.89 -19.82 0.76
CA LYS A 161 -7.06 -20.35 -0.60
C LYS A 161 -8.42 -20.06 -1.22
N ILE A 162 -9.49 -20.03 -0.40
CA ILE A 162 -10.84 -19.71 -0.87
C ILE A 162 -10.92 -18.22 -1.20
N LEU A 163 -10.38 -17.35 -0.33
CA LEU A 163 -10.39 -15.90 -0.53
C LEU A 163 -9.58 -15.49 -1.76
N GLU A 164 -8.39 -16.05 -1.94
CA GLU A 164 -7.55 -15.81 -3.13
C GLU A 164 -8.27 -16.21 -4.43
N LYS A 165 -8.95 -17.37 -4.44
CA LYS A 165 -9.74 -17.77 -5.61
C LYS A 165 -10.90 -16.82 -5.90
N GLN A 166 -11.59 -16.34 -4.88
CA GLN A 166 -12.68 -15.38 -5.03
C GLN A 166 -12.18 -14.04 -5.60
N GLN A 167 -11.04 -13.56 -5.12
CA GLN A 167 -10.40 -12.34 -5.62
C GLN A 167 -10.02 -12.47 -7.10
N HIS A 168 -9.38 -13.57 -7.50
CA HIS A 168 -9.05 -13.84 -8.90
C HIS A 168 -10.29 -13.92 -9.82
N GLN A 169 -11.38 -14.51 -9.36
CA GLN A 169 -12.61 -14.58 -10.13
C GLN A 169 -13.27 -13.20 -10.30
N HIS A 170 -13.24 -12.37 -9.27
CA HIS A 170 -13.74 -10.99 -9.37
C HIS A 170 -12.94 -10.15 -10.38
N LEU A 171 -11.62 -10.24 -10.35
CA LEU A 171 -10.75 -9.54 -11.30
C LEU A 171 -11.01 -9.99 -12.74
N GLN A 172 -11.15 -11.28 -13.00
CA GLN A 172 -11.44 -11.80 -14.34
C GLN A 172 -12.81 -11.34 -14.85
N ASN A 173 -13.83 -11.32 -14.01
CA ASN A 173 -15.17 -10.88 -14.38
C ASN A 173 -15.21 -9.36 -14.65
N THR A 174 -14.47 -8.55 -13.92
CA THR A 174 -14.39 -7.09 -14.11
C THR A 174 -13.71 -6.77 -15.46
N VAL A 175 -12.60 -7.41 -15.77
CA VAL A 175 -11.91 -7.25 -17.08
C VAL A 175 -12.81 -7.67 -18.23
N GLN A 176 -13.62 -8.72 -18.08
CA GLN A 176 -14.54 -9.18 -19.12
C GLN A 176 -15.72 -8.21 -19.31
N THR A 177 -16.24 -7.62 -18.22
CA THR A 177 -17.32 -6.63 -18.28
C THR A 177 -16.85 -5.33 -18.94
N ASP A 178 -15.64 -4.85 -18.62
CA ASP A 178 -15.05 -3.66 -19.25
C ASP A 178 -14.78 -3.86 -20.75
N LEU A 179 -14.41 -5.08 -21.15
CA LEU A 179 -14.22 -5.42 -22.58
C LEU A 179 -15.55 -5.38 -23.34
N PHE A 180 -16.64 -5.86 -22.77
CA PHE A 180 -17.96 -5.83 -23.39
C PHE A 180 -18.54 -4.41 -23.42
N SER A 181 -18.39 -3.62 -22.36
CA SER A 181 -18.82 -2.22 -22.34
C SER A 181 -18.04 -1.33 -23.32
N ALA A 182 -16.77 -1.63 -23.58
CA ALA A 182 -15.97 -0.95 -24.60
C ALA A 182 -16.40 -1.34 -26.04
N ILE A 183 -16.93 -2.54 -26.25
CA ILE A 183 -17.47 -2.99 -27.54
C ILE A 183 -18.83 -2.33 -27.80
N ASP A 184 -19.72 -2.28 -26.82
CA ASP A 184 -21.04 -1.65 -26.92
C ASP A 184 -20.93 -0.15 -27.22
N ASN A 185 -20.04 0.59 -26.54
CA ASN A 185 -19.77 2.00 -26.85
C ASN A 185 -19.21 2.24 -28.27
N LYS A 186 -18.46 1.27 -28.84
CA LYS A 186 -17.99 1.37 -30.23
C LYS A 186 -19.11 1.10 -31.25
N ILE A 187 -20.08 0.29 -30.89
CA ILE A 187 -21.23 -0.02 -31.76
C ILE A 187 -22.19 1.19 -31.80
N GLU A 188 -22.48 1.81 -30.63
CA GLU A 188 -23.35 3.01 -30.59
C GLU A 188 -22.75 4.20 -31.35
N THR A 189 -21.45 4.47 -31.25
CA THR A 189 -20.80 5.57 -32.01
C THR A 189 -20.82 5.33 -33.52
N HIS A 190 -20.82 4.09 -33.98
CA HIS A 190 -20.90 3.79 -35.44
C HIS A 190 -22.32 3.91 -36.02
N PHE A 191 -23.36 3.84 -35.17
CA PHE A 191 -24.76 4.01 -35.61
C PHE A 191 -25.20 5.48 -35.66
N VAL A 192 -24.57 6.39 -34.92
CA VAL A 192 -24.93 7.81 -34.88
C VAL A 192 -24.31 8.61 -36.04
N GLU A 193 -23.25 8.12 -36.69
CA GLU A 193 -22.64 8.79 -37.85
C GLU A 193 -23.31 8.48 -39.20
N ARG A 194 -24.41 7.75 -39.25
CA ARG A 194 -25.12 7.37 -40.49
C ARG A 194 -26.60 7.83 -40.56
N ILE A 195 -27.02 8.75 -39.73
CA ILE A 195 -28.29 9.48 -39.87
C ILE A 195 -27.98 10.99 -40.05
#